data_5e87e1e11704d032aa7aa9c0b19fa951
#
_entry.id   5e87e1e11704d032aa7aa9c0b19fa951
#
_cell.length_a   1.000
_cell.length_b   1.000
_cell.length_c   1.000
_cell.angle_alpha   90.00
_cell.angle_beta   90.00
_cell.angle_gamma   90.00
#
_symmetry.space_group_name_H-M   'P 1'
#
loop_
_entity.id
_entity.type
_entity.pdbx_description
1 polymer ?
#
loop_
_entity_poly.entity_id
_entity_poly.type
_entity_poly.pdbx_seq_one_letter_code
_entity_poly.pdbx_strand_id
1 'polypeptide(L)'
;MSSERKAYDVTVVGGGHNGLVAAAYLARAGLSVLVLERLAHTGGAAVSAVAFPGHPARLSRYSYLVSLMPERLVTELGLDIELASRTTASYTPTTRSGKPGGLLIERPEGPATAASFRTLTGGDEEYAAWQAFYAEVTRFAEVVAPTLLDPLPTERAIRDAAEADVWRDLVARPLGEAIERRFSDDTVRGVVATDALIGTFASLDDPSLIQNRCFLYHLIGNGTGEWRVPVGGMGAVTGALAKAATEAGAEIITSAGVSQIRAGDDSAEVTWHDGHRAHTVTSRHVLANVAPWVLRILMGEGEDPDTKPQGAQVKINLLLDRLPELKSGIDPRVAFAGTMHLAEDYSQLETAYADAVAGRVPTVMPGEIYCHSLTDPSILGDARAGMHTLTYFGIHTPAALFEQDREAHKAEAVARALAALDEHLVEPIASYVATDASGRPCIEAKVPQDVEADLAMPGGHIFHGDLDWPWASNRARLETPAQQWGVQTDHASVMVCGSGARRGGAVSGLGGHNAAQAVLGSR
;
A
#
# COMPACT_ATOMS: atom_id res chain seq x y z
N MET A 1 4.99 40.86 -20.43
CA MET A 1 6.31 40.39 -20.00
C MET A 1 6.33 38.91 -20.29
N SER A 2 7.18 38.46 -21.21
CA SER A 2 7.34 37.03 -21.56
C SER A 2 7.84 36.32 -20.30
N SER A 3 7.13 35.30 -19.79
CA SER A 3 7.66 34.44 -18.72
C SER A 3 8.90 33.76 -19.31
N GLU A 4 10.08 33.99 -18.74
CA GLU A 4 11.25 33.20 -19.07
C GLU A 4 10.90 31.73 -18.94
N ARG A 5 10.98 30.97 -20.03
CA ARG A 5 10.83 29.52 -20.01
C ARG A 5 12.02 28.96 -19.24
N LYS A 6 11.75 28.48 -18.01
CA LYS A 6 12.76 27.78 -17.23
C LYS A 6 12.91 26.37 -17.84
N ALA A 7 14.12 25.92 -18.05
CA ALA A 7 14.43 24.59 -18.59
C ALA A 7 15.11 23.74 -17.49
N TYR A 8 14.75 22.45 -17.42
CA TYR A 8 15.37 21.47 -16.53
C TYR A 8 15.81 20.24 -17.32
N ASP A 9 16.71 19.45 -16.75
CA ASP A 9 16.98 18.11 -17.28
C ASP A 9 15.79 17.20 -17.05
N VAL A 10 15.16 17.28 -15.85
CA VAL A 10 14.02 16.43 -15.48
C VAL A 10 12.96 17.23 -14.74
N THR A 11 11.70 17.05 -15.13
CA THR A 11 10.53 17.45 -14.34
C THR A 11 9.81 16.22 -13.80
N VAL A 12 9.62 16.16 -12.48
CA VAL A 12 8.84 15.12 -11.80
C VAL A 12 7.44 15.65 -11.51
N VAL A 13 6.42 14.98 -11.98
CA VAL A 13 5.00 15.32 -11.77
C VAL A 13 4.45 14.50 -10.63
N GLY A 14 4.27 15.14 -9.47
CA GLY A 14 3.80 14.52 -8.22
C GLY A 14 4.93 14.28 -7.21
N GLY A 15 4.84 14.92 -6.05
CA GLY A 15 5.79 14.86 -4.93
C GLY A 15 5.51 13.74 -3.91
N GLY A 16 4.91 12.61 -4.33
CA GLY A 16 4.79 11.40 -3.52
C GLY A 16 6.14 10.70 -3.36
N HIS A 17 6.20 9.66 -2.51
CA HIS A 17 7.45 8.96 -2.15
C HIS A 17 8.29 8.53 -3.35
N ASN A 18 7.69 7.97 -4.40
CA ASN A 18 8.42 7.56 -5.61
C ASN A 18 9.02 8.76 -6.36
N GLY A 19 8.26 9.86 -6.53
CA GLY A 19 8.75 11.08 -7.16
C GLY A 19 9.91 11.71 -6.40
N LEU A 20 9.85 11.71 -5.07
CA LEU A 20 10.93 12.20 -4.20
C LEU A 20 12.18 11.33 -4.29
N VAL A 21 12.03 10.00 -4.39
CA VAL A 21 13.16 9.08 -4.63
C VAL A 21 13.81 9.37 -5.97
N ALA A 22 13.04 9.50 -7.06
CA ALA A 22 13.57 9.84 -8.38
C ALA A 22 14.32 11.17 -8.35
N ALA A 23 13.73 12.20 -7.74
CA ALA A 23 14.35 13.52 -7.62
C ALA A 23 15.68 13.47 -6.86
N ALA A 24 15.75 12.70 -5.76
CA ALA A 24 16.97 12.57 -4.97
C ALA A 24 18.10 11.90 -5.76
N TYR A 25 17.84 10.79 -6.44
CA TYR A 25 18.86 10.12 -7.27
C TYR A 25 19.36 11.00 -8.42
N LEU A 26 18.46 11.65 -9.14
CA LEU A 26 18.79 12.45 -10.30
C LEU A 26 19.54 13.73 -9.93
N ALA A 27 19.12 14.43 -8.87
CA ALA A 27 19.81 15.61 -8.38
C ALA A 27 21.22 15.27 -7.85
N ARG A 28 21.39 14.15 -7.14
CA ARG A 28 22.72 13.64 -6.74
C ARG A 28 23.63 13.32 -7.93
N ALA A 29 23.05 12.91 -9.03
CA ALA A 29 23.80 12.68 -10.29
C ALA A 29 24.10 13.98 -11.06
N GLY A 30 23.78 15.14 -10.49
CA GLY A 30 24.10 16.47 -11.03
C GLY A 30 23.11 17.00 -12.07
N LEU A 31 21.91 16.39 -12.20
CA LEU A 31 20.87 16.96 -13.07
C LEU A 31 20.10 18.06 -12.35
N SER A 32 19.62 19.03 -13.17
CA SER A 32 18.62 20.00 -12.72
C SER A 32 17.24 19.33 -12.68
N VAL A 33 16.66 19.23 -11.46
CA VAL A 33 15.40 18.52 -11.22
C VAL A 33 14.35 19.46 -10.63
N LEU A 34 13.17 19.48 -11.23
CA LEU A 34 11.98 20.16 -10.72
C LEU A 34 10.93 19.14 -10.31
N VAL A 35 10.41 19.23 -9.10
CA VAL A 35 9.24 18.47 -8.63
C VAL A 35 8.04 19.39 -8.52
N LEU A 36 6.94 19.04 -9.18
CA LEU A 36 5.67 19.75 -9.13
C LEU A 36 4.65 18.93 -8.34
N GLU A 37 4.20 19.45 -7.19
CA GLU A 37 3.23 18.80 -6.31
C GLU A 37 1.95 19.64 -6.23
N ARG A 38 0.81 19.00 -6.50
CA ARG A 38 -0.52 19.63 -6.49
C ARG A 38 -0.93 20.12 -5.10
N LEU A 39 -0.63 19.33 -4.08
CA LEU A 39 -0.99 19.64 -2.69
C LEU A 39 -0.02 20.68 -2.11
N ALA A 40 -0.40 21.29 -0.98
CA ALA A 40 0.45 22.23 -0.25
C ALA A 40 1.63 21.56 0.48
N HIS A 41 1.75 20.26 0.38
CA HIS A 41 2.80 19.44 0.99
C HIS A 41 3.15 18.25 0.11
N THR A 42 4.36 17.74 0.24
CA THR A 42 4.80 16.48 -0.39
C THR A 42 4.37 15.26 0.41
N GLY A 43 4.54 14.06 -0.15
CA GLY A 43 4.35 12.79 0.51
C GLY A 43 3.25 11.92 -0.11
N GLY A 44 2.29 12.51 -0.82
CA GLY A 44 1.18 11.76 -1.43
C GLY A 44 0.39 10.97 -0.38
N ALA A 45 0.27 9.65 -0.58
CA ALA A 45 -0.41 8.75 0.37
C ALA A 45 0.42 8.43 1.63
N ALA A 46 1.71 8.77 1.66
CA ALA A 46 2.60 8.47 2.79
C ALA A 46 2.78 9.72 3.68
N VAL A 47 1.70 10.14 4.35
CA VAL A 47 1.65 11.33 5.20
C VAL A 47 1.08 11.01 6.57
N SER A 48 1.52 11.79 7.57
CA SER A 48 0.96 11.78 8.92
C SER A 48 0.33 13.13 9.21
N ALA A 49 -0.90 13.15 9.72
CA ALA A 49 -1.63 14.38 10.01
C ALA A 49 -2.44 14.27 11.30
N VAL A 50 -2.66 15.41 11.93
CA VAL A 50 -3.66 15.54 13.00
C VAL A 50 -5.04 15.43 12.36
N ALA A 51 -5.77 14.37 12.72
CA ALA A 51 -7.08 14.08 12.14
C ALA A 51 -8.23 14.62 13.00
N PHE A 52 -8.03 14.74 14.32
CA PHE A 52 -9.09 15.05 15.28
C PHE A 52 -8.79 16.35 16.04
N PRO A 53 -9.64 17.38 15.92
CA PRO A 53 -9.47 18.64 16.62
C PRO A 53 -9.38 18.47 18.15
N GLY A 54 -8.40 19.10 18.76
CA GLY A 54 -8.14 19.00 20.19
C GLY A 54 -7.25 17.83 20.62
N HIS A 55 -6.86 16.95 19.71
CA HIS A 55 -5.90 15.88 19.96
C HIS A 55 -4.62 16.07 19.12
N PRO A 56 -3.43 16.00 19.73
CA PRO A 56 -2.16 16.17 19.00
C PRO A 56 -1.75 14.92 18.20
N ALA A 57 -2.45 13.81 18.38
CA ALA A 57 -2.13 12.53 17.72
C ALA A 57 -2.10 12.66 16.19
N ARG A 58 -1.02 12.19 15.59
CA ARG A 58 -0.80 12.20 14.14
C ARG A 58 -1.02 10.80 13.57
N LEU A 59 -2.06 10.65 12.78
CA LEU A 59 -2.39 9.37 12.15
C LEU A 59 -1.80 9.30 10.75
N SER A 60 -1.36 8.12 10.36
CA SER A 60 -1.02 7.78 8.98
C SER A 60 -2.33 7.61 8.20
N ARG A 61 -2.74 8.67 7.48
CA ARG A 61 -4.12 8.79 6.98
C ARG A 61 -4.47 7.82 5.85
N TYR A 62 -3.47 7.38 5.08
CA TYR A 62 -3.65 6.49 3.93
C TYR A 62 -2.77 5.25 4.06
N SER A 63 -1.51 5.28 3.62
CA SER A 63 -0.54 4.21 3.92
C SER A 63 -0.04 4.29 5.35
N TYR A 64 0.36 3.16 5.93
CA TYR A 64 0.64 3.09 7.38
C TYR A 64 1.77 2.14 7.78
N LEU A 65 2.24 1.28 6.88
CA LEU A 65 3.35 0.35 7.11
C LEU A 65 4.33 0.38 5.92
N VAL A 66 5.56 -0.06 6.16
CA VAL A 66 6.63 -0.16 5.17
C VAL A 66 7.21 -1.56 5.18
N SER A 67 7.20 -2.22 4.02
CA SER A 67 7.86 -3.52 3.79
C SER A 67 8.76 -3.48 2.56
N LEU A 68 8.24 -2.97 1.46
CA LEU A 68 8.86 -3.04 0.13
C LEU A 68 9.97 -2.01 -0.13
N MET A 69 10.23 -1.07 0.77
CA MET A 69 11.33 -0.11 0.61
C MET A 69 12.67 -0.82 0.85
N PRO A 70 13.51 -1.00 -0.16
CA PRO A 70 14.77 -1.74 0.00
C PRO A 70 15.75 -1.01 0.91
N GLU A 71 16.40 -1.75 1.80
CA GLU A 71 17.44 -1.22 2.70
C GLU A 71 18.61 -0.60 1.92
N ARG A 72 18.92 -1.14 0.74
CA ARG A 72 19.92 -0.57 -0.17
C ARG A 72 19.54 0.86 -0.60
N LEU A 73 18.27 1.10 -0.95
CA LEU A 73 17.77 2.43 -1.32
C LEU A 73 17.88 3.40 -0.13
N VAL A 74 17.50 2.97 1.07
CA VAL A 74 17.62 3.77 2.30
C VAL A 74 19.07 4.17 2.54
N THR A 75 20.00 3.23 2.39
CA THR A 75 21.44 3.46 2.57
C THR A 75 22.01 4.37 1.49
N GLU A 76 21.71 4.10 0.22
CA GLU A 76 22.23 4.91 -0.91
C GLU A 76 21.77 6.36 -0.84
N LEU A 77 20.53 6.60 -0.42
CA LEU A 77 20.01 7.96 -0.25
C LEU A 77 20.36 8.58 1.12
N GLY A 78 20.98 7.83 2.03
CA GLY A 78 21.32 8.31 3.38
C GLY A 78 20.09 8.78 4.15
N LEU A 79 18.98 8.02 4.06
CA LEU A 79 17.73 8.39 4.68
C LEU A 79 17.78 8.12 6.19
N ASP A 80 17.45 9.14 6.97
CA ASP A 80 17.28 9.03 8.41
C ASP A 80 15.83 8.59 8.71
N ILE A 81 15.57 7.29 8.57
CA ILE A 81 14.29 6.66 8.86
C ILE A 81 14.50 5.45 9.78
N GLU A 82 13.63 5.30 10.76
CA GLU A 82 13.58 4.15 11.64
C GLU A 82 12.30 3.36 11.36
N LEU A 83 12.44 2.04 11.16
CA LEU A 83 11.34 1.10 10.94
C LEU A 83 11.34 0.08 12.09
N ALA A 84 10.33 0.17 12.94
CA ALA A 84 10.21 -0.70 14.12
C ALA A 84 9.46 -1.99 13.77
N SER A 85 10.03 -3.13 14.21
CA SER A 85 9.36 -4.44 14.14
C SER A 85 8.27 -4.56 15.20
N ARG A 86 7.22 -5.34 14.88
CA ARG A 86 6.12 -5.65 15.79
C ARG A 86 6.39 -7.01 16.46
N THR A 87 6.08 -7.14 17.74
CA THR A 87 6.29 -8.39 18.51
C THR A 87 5.27 -9.48 18.18
N THR A 88 4.09 -9.09 17.69
CA THR A 88 3.06 -9.98 17.16
C THR A 88 3.02 -9.80 15.64
N ALA A 89 3.05 -10.90 14.88
CA ALA A 89 2.80 -10.85 13.44
C ALA A 89 1.32 -10.61 13.20
N SER A 90 0.45 -11.49 13.71
CA SER A 90 -1.00 -11.33 13.61
C SER A 90 -1.75 -11.98 14.77
N TYR A 91 -2.98 -11.52 14.97
CA TYR A 91 -3.99 -12.16 15.81
C TYR A 91 -5.33 -12.19 15.06
N THR A 92 -5.91 -13.37 14.93
CA THR A 92 -7.22 -13.55 14.30
C THR A 92 -8.21 -14.03 15.36
N PRO A 93 -9.08 -13.16 15.88
CA PRO A 93 -10.09 -13.56 16.86
C PRO A 93 -11.12 -14.49 16.21
N THR A 94 -11.52 -15.52 16.92
CA THR A 94 -12.50 -16.51 16.45
C THR A 94 -13.52 -16.81 17.54
N THR A 95 -14.69 -17.30 17.14
CA THR A 95 -15.68 -17.87 18.06
C THR A 95 -16.07 -19.26 17.54
N ARG A 96 -15.57 -20.32 18.18
CA ARG A 96 -15.84 -21.69 17.78
C ARG A 96 -16.70 -22.40 18.83
N SER A 97 -17.81 -22.94 18.40
CA SER A 97 -18.81 -23.59 19.31
C SER A 97 -19.21 -22.68 20.48
N GLY A 98 -19.37 -21.39 20.23
CA GLY A 98 -19.73 -20.37 21.22
C GLY A 98 -18.62 -19.98 22.19
N LYS A 99 -17.40 -20.45 21.99
CA LYS A 99 -16.23 -20.10 22.82
C LYS A 99 -15.36 -19.09 22.09
N PRO A 100 -15.14 -17.90 22.66
CA PRO A 100 -14.18 -16.94 22.14
C PRO A 100 -12.75 -17.49 22.25
N GLY A 101 -11.95 -17.25 21.20
CA GLY A 101 -10.56 -17.67 21.10
C GLY A 101 -9.85 -16.86 20.01
N GLY A 102 -8.81 -17.43 19.42
CA GLY A 102 -8.15 -16.82 18.27
C GLY A 102 -6.87 -17.54 17.89
N LEU A 103 -6.38 -17.22 16.70
CA LEU A 103 -5.07 -17.64 16.18
C LEU A 103 -4.05 -16.53 16.42
N LEU A 104 -3.07 -16.79 17.29
CA LEU A 104 -1.94 -15.89 17.54
C LEU A 104 -0.72 -16.36 16.78
N ILE A 105 -0.09 -15.44 16.05
CA ILE A 105 1.20 -15.65 15.40
C ILE A 105 2.18 -14.61 15.95
N GLU A 106 3.17 -15.08 16.68
CA GLU A 106 4.23 -14.25 17.26
C GLU A 106 5.26 -13.85 16.20
N ARG A 107 6.07 -12.86 16.52
CA ARG A 107 7.25 -12.50 15.73
C ARG A 107 8.48 -12.34 16.63
N PRO A 108 9.49 -13.22 16.51
CA PRO A 108 9.48 -14.46 15.70
C PRO A 108 8.48 -15.49 16.23
N GLU A 109 8.04 -16.42 15.37
CA GLU A 109 7.17 -17.53 15.79
C GLU A 109 7.80 -18.34 16.93
N GLY A 110 6.96 -18.69 17.90
CA GLY A 110 7.41 -19.36 19.12
C GLY A 110 6.35 -20.35 19.67
N PRO A 111 6.54 -20.78 20.94
CA PRO A 111 5.65 -21.76 21.59
C PRO A 111 4.19 -21.30 21.67
N ALA A 112 3.91 -19.99 21.78
CA ALA A 112 2.54 -19.50 21.85
C ALA A 112 1.87 -19.61 20.48
N THR A 113 2.58 -19.41 19.37
CA THR A 113 2.10 -19.67 18.01
C THR A 113 1.71 -21.14 17.84
N ALA A 114 2.60 -22.07 18.16
CA ALA A 114 2.31 -23.51 18.05
C ALA A 114 1.11 -23.95 18.94
N ALA A 115 1.04 -23.43 20.16
CA ALA A 115 -0.08 -23.70 21.07
C ALA A 115 -1.41 -23.12 20.55
N SER A 116 -1.35 -21.96 19.90
CA SER A 116 -2.50 -21.29 19.30
C SER A 116 -3.07 -22.11 18.13
N PHE A 117 -2.23 -22.57 17.21
CA PHE A 117 -2.64 -23.47 16.12
C PHE A 117 -3.27 -24.75 16.68
N ARG A 118 -2.62 -25.41 17.64
CA ARG A 118 -3.14 -26.63 18.26
C ARG A 118 -4.49 -26.42 18.93
N THR A 119 -4.69 -25.28 19.58
CA THR A 119 -5.95 -24.93 20.22
C THR A 119 -7.06 -24.70 19.19
N LEU A 120 -6.73 -24.05 18.07
CA LEU A 120 -7.66 -23.73 17.01
C LEU A 120 -8.07 -24.98 16.22
N THR A 121 -7.10 -25.82 15.83
CA THR A 121 -7.26 -26.89 14.83
C THR A 121 -7.32 -28.30 15.43
N GLY A 122 -6.95 -28.44 16.70
CA GLY A 122 -6.96 -29.72 17.43
C GLY A 122 -5.70 -30.58 17.24
N GLY A 123 -4.71 -30.14 16.45
CA GLY A 123 -3.47 -30.86 16.14
C GLY A 123 -2.33 -29.95 15.75
N ASP A 124 -1.22 -30.56 15.33
CA ASP A 124 0.00 -29.83 14.92
C ASP A 124 0.13 -29.78 13.36
N GLU A 125 -0.75 -30.44 12.64
CA GLU A 125 -0.67 -30.63 11.19
C GLU A 125 -0.78 -29.29 10.43
N GLU A 126 -1.73 -28.44 10.84
CA GLU A 126 -1.91 -27.11 10.23
C GLU A 126 -0.71 -26.19 10.46
N TYR A 127 -0.10 -26.25 11.66
CA TYR A 127 1.11 -25.47 11.93
C TYR A 127 2.30 -25.98 11.11
N ALA A 128 2.44 -27.28 10.94
CA ALA A 128 3.47 -27.85 10.07
C ALA A 128 3.26 -27.44 8.60
N ALA A 129 2.02 -27.45 8.12
CA ALA A 129 1.68 -26.98 6.78
C ALA A 129 1.98 -25.48 6.61
N TRP A 130 1.66 -24.65 7.61
CA TRP A 130 1.97 -23.23 7.67
C TRP A 130 3.48 -22.98 7.53
N GLN A 131 4.29 -23.64 8.36
CA GLN A 131 5.74 -23.50 8.31
C GLN A 131 6.33 -23.93 6.95
N ALA A 132 5.83 -25.04 6.40
CA ALA A 132 6.27 -25.51 5.08
C ALA A 132 5.92 -24.50 3.97
N PHE A 133 4.70 -23.97 3.97
CA PHE A 133 4.25 -22.99 2.99
C PHE A 133 5.08 -21.71 3.05
N TYR A 134 5.25 -21.11 4.22
CA TYR A 134 6.02 -19.87 4.35
C TYR A 134 7.53 -20.05 4.13
N ALA A 135 8.07 -21.25 4.37
CA ALA A 135 9.43 -21.56 3.96
C ALA A 135 9.59 -21.56 2.44
N GLU A 136 8.61 -22.07 1.67
CA GLU A 136 8.58 -22.00 0.21
C GLU A 136 8.44 -20.56 -0.28
N VAL A 137 7.52 -19.78 0.31
CA VAL A 137 7.34 -18.36 0.00
C VAL A 137 8.63 -17.58 0.24
N THR A 138 9.31 -17.83 1.37
CA THR A 138 10.60 -17.18 1.68
C THR A 138 11.65 -17.48 0.63
N ARG A 139 11.81 -18.75 0.22
CA ARG A 139 12.76 -19.11 -0.85
C ARG A 139 12.44 -18.44 -2.17
N PHE A 140 11.16 -18.27 -2.50
CA PHE A 140 10.76 -17.53 -3.69
C PHE A 140 11.03 -16.03 -3.55
N ALA A 141 10.79 -15.45 -2.38
CA ALA A 141 11.12 -14.06 -2.09
C ALA A 141 12.64 -13.80 -2.22
N GLU A 142 13.49 -14.72 -1.79
CA GLU A 142 14.95 -14.65 -1.96
C GLU A 142 15.40 -14.64 -3.42
N VAL A 143 14.61 -15.22 -4.33
CA VAL A 143 14.87 -15.15 -5.79
C VAL A 143 14.44 -13.79 -6.35
N VAL A 144 13.31 -13.24 -5.93
CA VAL A 144 12.70 -12.04 -6.54
C VAL A 144 13.22 -10.75 -5.93
N ALA A 145 13.30 -10.65 -4.59
CA ALA A 145 13.62 -9.40 -3.90
C ALA A 145 14.96 -8.76 -4.32
N PRO A 146 16.06 -9.51 -4.53
CA PRO A 146 17.32 -8.92 -4.99
C PRO A 146 17.23 -8.24 -6.35
N THR A 147 16.29 -8.63 -7.21
CA THR A 147 16.15 -8.09 -8.57
C THR A 147 15.43 -6.75 -8.63
N LEU A 148 14.82 -6.30 -7.54
CA LEU A 148 13.93 -5.14 -7.54
C LEU A 148 14.63 -3.80 -7.85
N LEU A 149 15.91 -3.67 -7.51
CA LEU A 149 16.75 -2.49 -7.79
C LEU A 149 17.71 -2.71 -8.97
N ASP A 150 17.48 -3.73 -9.80
CA ASP A 150 18.26 -4.03 -10.99
C ASP A 150 17.37 -3.97 -12.25
N PRO A 151 17.89 -3.95 -13.48
CA PRO A 151 17.08 -4.09 -14.68
C PRO A 151 16.17 -5.32 -14.62
N LEU A 152 15.01 -5.26 -15.30
CA LEU A 152 14.02 -6.34 -15.28
C LEU A 152 14.63 -7.68 -15.69
N PRO A 153 14.62 -8.71 -14.83
CA PRO A 153 14.88 -10.07 -15.28
C PRO A 153 13.76 -10.53 -16.22
N THR A 154 14.01 -11.52 -17.04
CA THR A 154 12.95 -12.17 -17.80
C THR A 154 12.16 -13.14 -16.92
N GLU A 155 10.90 -13.39 -17.26
CA GLU A 155 10.08 -14.44 -16.63
C GLU A 155 10.80 -15.78 -16.57
N ARG A 156 11.49 -16.16 -17.68
CA ARG A 156 12.28 -17.40 -17.75
C ARG A 156 13.38 -17.42 -16.69
N ALA A 157 14.11 -16.33 -16.51
CA ALA A 157 15.19 -16.27 -15.54
C ALA A 157 14.69 -16.49 -14.10
N ILE A 158 13.55 -15.86 -13.74
CA ILE A 158 12.93 -16.06 -12.42
C ILE A 158 12.40 -17.50 -12.29
N ARG A 159 11.72 -18.01 -13.32
CA ARG A 159 11.17 -19.37 -13.32
C ARG A 159 12.26 -20.44 -13.18
N ASP A 160 13.38 -20.27 -13.89
CA ASP A 160 14.49 -21.23 -13.87
C ASP A 160 15.24 -21.20 -12.51
N ALA A 161 15.16 -20.10 -11.77
CA ALA A 161 15.72 -19.95 -10.43
C ALA A 161 14.76 -20.40 -9.31
N ALA A 162 13.45 -20.48 -9.58
CA ALA A 162 12.42 -20.88 -8.62
C ALA A 162 12.20 -22.40 -8.63
N GLU A 163 11.74 -22.94 -7.51
CA GLU A 163 11.25 -24.31 -7.45
C GLU A 163 9.98 -24.48 -8.31
N ALA A 164 9.89 -25.56 -9.08
CA ALA A 164 8.80 -25.76 -10.06
C ALA A 164 7.41 -25.77 -9.41
N ASP A 165 7.28 -26.38 -8.23
CA ASP A 165 6.01 -26.43 -7.50
C ASP A 165 5.63 -25.07 -6.93
N VAL A 166 6.60 -24.31 -6.41
CA VAL A 166 6.40 -22.94 -5.91
C VAL A 166 6.00 -21.99 -7.04
N TRP A 167 6.66 -22.11 -8.21
CA TRP A 167 6.26 -21.36 -9.41
C TRP A 167 4.82 -21.67 -9.82
N ARG A 168 4.45 -22.96 -9.86
CA ARG A 168 3.07 -23.36 -10.19
C ARG A 168 2.07 -22.72 -9.23
N ASP A 169 2.34 -22.80 -7.93
CA ASP A 169 1.42 -22.42 -6.87
C ASP A 169 1.28 -20.90 -6.69
N LEU A 170 2.37 -20.15 -6.89
CA LEU A 170 2.37 -18.71 -6.65
C LEU A 170 2.26 -17.85 -7.92
N VAL A 171 2.58 -18.43 -9.10
CA VAL A 171 2.68 -17.62 -10.34
C VAL A 171 1.81 -18.16 -11.48
N ALA A 172 1.66 -19.48 -11.61
CA ALA A 172 1.04 -20.07 -12.80
C ALA A 172 -0.42 -20.52 -12.61
N ARG A 173 -0.89 -20.61 -11.36
CA ARG A 173 -2.26 -21.03 -10.99
C ARG A 173 -2.84 -20.09 -9.96
N PRO A 174 -4.18 -19.95 -9.89
CA PRO A 174 -4.82 -19.16 -8.83
C PRO A 174 -4.35 -19.58 -7.43
N LEU A 175 -4.09 -18.58 -6.59
CA LEU A 175 -3.57 -18.80 -5.23
C LEU A 175 -4.53 -19.66 -4.37
N GLY A 176 -5.84 -19.51 -4.56
CA GLY A 176 -6.86 -20.29 -3.87
C GLY A 176 -6.62 -21.80 -3.98
N GLU A 177 -6.24 -22.31 -5.18
CA GLU A 177 -5.93 -23.73 -5.37
C GLU A 177 -4.77 -24.22 -4.48
N ALA A 178 -3.76 -23.40 -4.28
CA ALA A 178 -2.62 -23.74 -3.42
C ALA A 178 -3.02 -23.72 -1.94
N ILE A 179 -3.78 -22.72 -1.52
CA ILE A 179 -4.27 -22.57 -0.14
C ILE A 179 -5.19 -23.75 0.22
N GLU A 180 -6.19 -24.05 -0.60
CA GLU A 180 -7.15 -25.12 -0.34
C GLU A 180 -6.51 -26.51 -0.28
N ARG A 181 -5.48 -26.73 -1.09
CA ARG A 181 -4.75 -28.00 -1.09
C ARG A 181 -3.87 -28.19 0.15
N ARG A 182 -3.35 -27.12 0.72
CA ARG A 182 -2.36 -27.16 1.80
C ARG A 182 -2.94 -27.07 3.20
N PHE A 183 -4.06 -26.36 3.34
CA PHE A 183 -4.69 -26.08 4.62
C PHE A 183 -6.10 -26.63 4.66
N SER A 184 -6.53 -27.09 5.83
CA SER A 184 -7.88 -27.63 6.05
C SER A 184 -8.75 -26.68 6.85
N ASP A 185 -8.15 -25.88 7.74
CA ASP A 185 -8.84 -24.94 8.60
C ASP A 185 -9.18 -23.63 7.89
N ASP A 186 -10.43 -23.22 7.95
CA ASP A 186 -10.94 -22.05 7.23
C ASP A 186 -10.31 -20.73 7.70
N THR A 187 -10.04 -20.59 9.00
CA THR A 187 -9.34 -19.42 9.56
C THR A 187 -7.87 -19.38 9.10
N VAL A 188 -7.17 -20.51 9.12
CA VAL A 188 -5.78 -20.58 8.65
C VAL A 188 -5.69 -20.23 7.16
N ARG A 189 -6.60 -20.78 6.35
CA ARG A 189 -6.72 -20.41 4.92
C ARG A 189 -6.92 -18.91 4.74
N GLY A 190 -7.81 -18.32 5.51
CA GLY A 190 -8.12 -16.89 5.42
C GLY A 190 -6.95 -15.99 5.77
N VAL A 191 -6.20 -16.30 6.83
CA VAL A 191 -4.99 -15.55 7.21
C VAL A 191 -3.92 -15.59 6.11
N VAL A 192 -3.77 -16.72 5.42
CA VAL A 192 -2.86 -16.80 4.26
C VAL A 192 -3.40 -16.00 3.08
N ALA A 193 -4.71 -16.03 2.85
CA ALA A 193 -5.36 -15.45 1.69
C ALA A 193 -5.40 -13.92 1.71
N THR A 194 -5.45 -13.30 2.89
CA THR A 194 -5.68 -11.86 3.04
C THR A 194 -4.62 -11.01 2.34
N ASP A 195 -3.34 -11.40 2.39
CA ASP A 195 -2.24 -10.71 1.71
C ASP A 195 -2.43 -10.63 0.17
N ALA A 196 -3.26 -11.49 -0.41
CA ALA A 196 -3.60 -11.46 -1.83
C ALA A 196 -4.69 -10.44 -2.19
N LEU A 197 -5.39 -9.89 -1.18
CA LEU A 197 -6.59 -9.08 -1.35
C LEU A 197 -6.41 -7.62 -0.91
N ILE A 198 -5.29 -7.28 -0.28
CA ILE A 198 -5.01 -5.93 0.20
C ILE A 198 -4.82 -4.97 -0.98
N GLY A 199 -5.87 -4.18 -1.26
CA GLY A 199 -5.88 -3.23 -2.38
C GLY A 199 -6.19 -3.86 -3.75
N THR A 200 -6.62 -5.12 -3.79
CA THR A 200 -6.98 -5.87 -4.99
C THR A 200 -8.41 -6.39 -4.87
N PHE A 201 -9.24 -6.18 -5.89
CA PHE A 201 -10.60 -6.70 -5.94
C PHE A 201 -10.65 -7.94 -6.83
N ALA A 202 -10.55 -9.10 -6.23
CA ALA A 202 -10.56 -10.39 -6.92
C ALA A 202 -11.09 -11.50 -6.00
N SER A 203 -11.61 -12.58 -6.60
CA SER A 203 -11.70 -13.88 -5.95
C SER A 203 -10.31 -14.50 -5.85
N LEU A 204 -10.11 -15.39 -4.88
CA LEU A 204 -8.85 -16.13 -4.73
C LEU A 204 -8.62 -17.13 -5.87
N ASP A 205 -9.67 -17.46 -6.64
CA ASP A 205 -9.64 -18.31 -7.82
C ASP A 205 -9.64 -17.53 -9.15
N ASP A 206 -9.40 -16.22 -9.12
CA ASP A 206 -9.42 -15.40 -10.34
C ASP A 206 -8.33 -15.86 -11.33
N PRO A 207 -8.72 -16.23 -12.57
CA PRO A 207 -7.77 -16.73 -13.57
C PRO A 207 -6.82 -15.66 -14.11
N SER A 208 -7.08 -14.37 -13.86
CA SER A 208 -6.17 -13.27 -14.23
C SER A 208 -4.91 -13.21 -13.36
N LEU A 209 -4.91 -13.87 -12.20
CA LEU A 209 -3.82 -13.94 -11.24
C LEU A 209 -3.44 -12.57 -10.63
N ILE A 210 -4.37 -11.61 -10.59
CA ILE A 210 -4.12 -10.31 -9.95
C ILE A 210 -3.91 -10.47 -8.44
N GLN A 211 -4.66 -11.38 -7.80
CA GLN A 211 -4.50 -11.75 -6.40
C GLN A 211 -3.13 -12.38 -6.12
N ASN A 212 -2.59 -13.19 -7.04
CA ASN A 212 -1.25 -13.76 -6.90
C ASN A 212 -0.18 -12.67 -6.95
N ARG A 213 -0.34 -11.67 -7.84
CA ARG A 213 0.58 -10.53 -7.89
C ARG A 213 0.53 -9.70 -6.61
N CYS A 214 -0.66 -9.45 -6.08
CA CYS A 214 -0.84 -8.77 -4.80
C CYS A 214 -0.13 -9.55 -3.67
N PHE A 215 -0.37 -10.85 -3.55
CA PHE A 215 0.26 -11.74 -2.59
C PHE A 215 1.80 -11.68 -2.67
N LEU A 216 2.35 -11.76 -3.88
CA LEU A 216 3.80 -11.68 -4.07
C LEU A 216 4.38 -10.38 -3.51
N TYR A 217 3.78 -9.22 -3.86
CA TYR A 217 4.28 -7.93 -3.37
C TYR A 217 4.16 -7.78 -1.85
N HIS A 218 3.21 -8.46 -1.21
CA HIS A 218 3.10 -8.44 0.25
C HIS A 218 4.19 -9.24 0.95
N LEU A 219 4.78 -10.23 0.27
CA LEU A 219 5.70 -11.21 0.89
C LEU A 219 7.16 -11.08 0.46
N ILE A 220 7.49 -10.29 -0.57
CA ILE A 220 8.88 -10.16 -1.05
C ILE A 220 9.68 -9.04 -0.37
N GLY A 221 9.05 -8.19 0.42
CA GLY A 221 9.71 -7.01 1.01
C GLY A 221 10.99 -7.37 1.74
N ASN A 222 12.13 -6.87 1.26
CA ASN A 222 13.49 -7.16 1.77
C ASN A 222 13.79 -8.67 1.94
N GLY A 223 13.09 -9.54 1.20
CA GLY A 223 13.20 -11.00 1.30
C GLY A 223 12.54 -11.63 2.54
N THR A 224 11.94 -10.83 3.41
CA THR A 224 11.29 -11.30 4.65
C THR A 224 9.79 -11.08 4.67
N GLY A 225 9.27 -10.19 3.83
CA GLY A 225 7.86 -9.78 3.83
C GLY A 225 7.41 -9.08 5.11
N GLU A 226 8.31 -8.66 5.99
CA GLU A 226 7.93 -8.00 7.22
C GLU A 226 7.42 -6.57 6.98
N TRP A 227 6.21 -6.29 7.47
CA TRP A 227 5.61 -4.96 7.46
C TRP A 227 5.92 -4.25 8.78
N ARG A 228 6.79 -3.22 8.69
CA ARG A 228 7.31 -2.47 9.85
C ARG A 228 6.58 -1.14 10.02
N VAL A 229 6.55 -0.68 11.27
CA VAL A 229 5.98 0.63 11.63
C VAL A 229 7.06 1.71 11.51
N PRO A 230 6.85 2.74 10.67
CA PRO A 230 7.79 3.86 10.64
C PRO A 230 7.65 4.71 11.91
N VAL A 231 8.75 4.94 12.61
CA VAL A 231 8.80 5.79 13.81
C VAL A 231 8.56 7.25 13.41
N GLY A 232 7.62 7.92 14.05
CA GLY A 232 7.09 9.23 13.64
C GLY A 232 6.00 9.15 12.57
N GLY A 233 5.56 7.93 12.20
CA GLY A 233 4.54 7.66 11.19
C GLY A 233 5.03 7.82 9.75
N MET A 234 4.15 7.64 8.80
CA MET A 234 4.50 7.68 7.36
C MET A 234 5.08 9.02 6.89
N GLY A 235 4.69 10.10 7.54
CA GLY A 235 5.21 11.44 7.25
C GLY A 235 6.71 11.59 7.54
N ALA A 236 7.27 10.81 8.48
CA ALA A 236 8.70 10.78 8.74
C ALA A 236 9.47 10.21 7.53
N VAL A 237 8.96 9.15 6.91
CA VAL A 237 9.55 8.53 5.71
C VAL A 237 9.61 9.53 4.55
N THR A 238 8.49 10.15 4.22
CA THR A 238 8.45 11.10 3.09
C THR A 238 9.12 12.43 3.40
N GLY A 239 9.16 12.84 4.66
CA GLY A 239 9.96 13.98 5.11
C GLY A 239 11.45 13.75 4.91
N ALA A 240 11.98 12.57 5.24
CA ALA A 240 13.37 12.20 4.98
C ALA A 240 13.68 12.17 3.47
N LEU A 241 12.76 11.66 2.64
CA LEU A 241 12.90 11.67 1.17
C LEU A 241 12.90 13.08 0.59
N ALA A 242 11.99 13.95 1.03
CA ALA A 242 11.93 15.34 0.58
C ALA A 242 13.21 16.10 0.98
N LYS A 243 13.72 15.88 2.20
CA LYS A 243 15.00 16.43 2.67
C LYS A 243 16.14 15.95 1.78
N ALA A 244 16.26 14.64 1.52
CA ALA A 244 17.33 14.09 0.68
C ALA A 244 17.30 14.66 -0.76
N ALA A 245 16.11 14.83 -1.35
CA ALA A 245 15.95 15.44 -2.67
C ALA A 245 16.38 16.92 -2.68
N THR A 246 15.95 17.69 -1.68
CA THR A 246 16.27 19.12 -1.57
C THR A 246 17.76 19.34 -1.29
N GLU A 247 18.36 18.58 -0.38
CA GLU A 247 19.80 18.65 -0.07
C GLU A 247 20.67 18.26 -1.27
N ALA A 248 20.17 17.38 -2.15
CA ALA A 248 20.81 17.07 -3.43
C ALA A 248 20.67 18.17 -4.49
N GLY A 249 19.83 19.17 -4.26
CA GLY A 249 19.62 20.31 -5.17
C GLY A 249 18.37 20.25 -6.04
N ALA A 250 17.43 19.31 -5.78
CA ALA A 250 16.15 19.32 -6.45
C ALA A 250 15.29 20.51 -5.99
N GLU A 251 14.65 21.19 -6.95
CA GLU A 251 13.64 22.22 -6.67
C GLU A 251 12.28 21.57 -6.49
N ILE A 252 11.59 21.83 -5.38
CA ILE A 252 10.26 21.30 -5.10
C ILE A 252 9.29 22.47 -4.99
N ILE A 253 8.25 22.47 -5.84
CA ILE A 253 7.17 23.45 -5.81
C ILE A 253 5.88 22.74 -5.41
N THR A 254 5.31 23.13 -4.30
CA THR A 254 3.99 22.67 -3.82
C THR A 254 2.88 23.62 -4.27
N SER A 255 1.62 23.20 -4.15
CA SER A 255 0.45 23.92 -4.70
C SER A 255 0.62 24.21 -6.21
N ALA A 256 1.27 23.30 -6.91
CA ALA A 256 1.63 23.38 -8.33
C ALA A 256 0.93 22.24 -9.09
N GLY A 257 -0.34 22.42 -9.42
CA GLY A 257 -1.14 21.43 -10.12
C GLY A 257 -0.77 21.37 -11.62
N VAL A 258 -0.21 20.24 -12.08
CA VAL A 258 0.05 20.03 -13.52
C VAL A 258 -1.28 19.79 -14.24
N SER A 259 -1.47 20.50 -15.34
CA SER A 259 -2.69 20.42 -16.17
C SER A 259 -2.44 19.83 -17.56
N GLN A 260 -1.20 19.85 -18.05
CA GLN A 260 -0.89 19.31 -19.36
C GLN A 260 0.59 18.89 -19.45
N ILE A 261 0.84 17.80 -20.18
CA ILE A 261 2.16 17.34 -20.61
C ILE A 261 2.11 17.21 -22.14
N ARG A 262 3.01 17.88 -22.83
CA ARG A 262 3.20 17.73 -24.29
C ARG A 262 4.54 17.07 -24.54
N ALA A 263 4.50 15.80 -24.91
CA ALA A 263 5.69 15.07 -25.30
C ALA A 263 6.17 15.49 -26.69
N GLY A 264 7.48 15.71 -26.83
CA GLY A 264 8.19 15.82 -28.08
C GLY A 264 9.24 14.73 -28.19
N ASP A 265 9.99 14.70 -29.32
CA ASP A 265 10.98 13.65 -29.58
C ASP A 265 12.14 13.67 -28.57
N ASP A 266 12.69 14.85 -28.29
CA ASP A 266 13.87 15.05 -27.44
C ASP A 266 13.58 15.76 -26.11
N SER A 267 12.36 16.24 -25.90
CA SER A 267 11.96 16.97 -24.69
C SER A 267 10.44 16.98 -24.54
N ALA A 268 9.97 17.32 -23.36
CA ALA A 268 8.55 17.53 -23.09
C ALA A 268 8.32 18.90 -22.45
N GLU A 269 7.15 19.45 -22.69
CA GLU A 269 6.65 20.68 -22.09
C GLU A 269 5.59 20.34 -21.02
N VAL A 270 5.73 20.89 -19.82
CA VAL A 270 4.79 20.69 -18.70
C VAL A 270 4.15 22.02 -18.36
N THR A 271 2.81 22.08 -18.41
CA THR A 271 2.02 23.24 -17.97
C THR A 271 1.43 22.95 -16.59
N TRP A 272 1.60 23.86 -15.66
CA TRP A 272 1.09 23.78 -14.29
C TRP A 272 0.53 25.10 -13.79
N HIS A 273 -0.25 25.10 -12.71
CA HIS A 273 -0.91 26.27 -12.14
C HIS A 273 -0.56 26.41 -10.65
N ASP A 274 -0.31 27.64 -10.22
CA ASP A 274 -0.10 28.01 -8.81
C ASP A 274 -1.40 28.51 -8.12
N GLY A 275 -2.54 28.27 -8.74
CA GLY A 275 -3.84 28.80 -8.32
C GLY A 275 -4.18 30.16 -8.93
N HIS A 276 -3.21 30.89 -9.47
CA HIS A 276 -3.39 32.22 -10.06
C HIS A 276 -3.01 32.29 -11.54
N ARG A 277 -1.93 31.62 -11.90
CA ARG A 277 -1.33 31.70 -13.25
C ARG A 277 -0.95 30.32 -13.77
N ALA A 278 -0.95 30.21 -15.08
CA ALA A 278 -0.33 29.09 -15.78
C ALA A 278 1.16 29.35 -15.95
N HIS A 279 1.96 28.34 -15.70
CA HIS A 279 3.40 28.32 -15.89
C HIS A 279 3.74 27.17 -16.84
N THR A 280 4.81 27.34 -17.60
CA THR A 280 5.29 26.31 -18.50
C THR A 280 6.78 26.09 -18.26
N VAL A 281 7.18 24.82 -18.24
CA VAL A 281 8.56 24.40 -18.13
C VAL A 281 8.86 23.37 -19.21
N THR A 282 10.07 23.42 -19.79
CA THR A 282 10.55 22.41 -20.74
C THR A 282 11.61 21.55 -20.07
N SER A 283 11.53 20.23 -20.26
CA SER A 283 12.51 19.30 -19.71
C SER A 283 12.86 18.22 -20.71
N ARG A 284 14.10 17.73 -20.65
CA ARG A 284 14.53 16.60 -21.47
C ARG A 284 13.70 15.35 -21.15
N HIS A 285 13.42 15.11 -19.87
CA HIS A 285 12.58 14.01 -19.41
C HIS A 285 11.51 14.51 -18.46
N VAL A 286 10.33 13.91 -18.53
CA VAL A 286 9.24 14.05 -17.56
C VAL A 286 9.02 12.71 -16.89
N LEU A 287 9.08 12.67 -15.56
CA LEU A 287 8.77 11.50 -14.75
C LEU A 287 7.40 11.66 -14.12
N ALA A 288 6.46 10.86 -14.56
CA ALA A 288 5.08 10.91 -14.10
C ALA A 288 4.89 10.06 -12.84
N ASN A 289 4.87 10.71 -11.68
CA ASN A 289 4.51 10.10 -10.40
C ASN A 289 3.00 10.24 -10.14
N VAL A 290 2.21 10.03 -11.16
CA VAL A 290 0.75 9.93 -11.16
C VAL A 290 0.34 8.57 -11.71
N ALA A 291 -0.92 8.18 -11.51
CA ALA A 291 -1.42 6.96 -12.12
C ALA A 291 -1.31 7.01 -13.66
N PRO A 292 -1.04 5.89 -14.34
CA PRO A 292 -0.99 5.85 -15.81
C PRO A 292 -2.27 6.39 -16.46
N TRP A 293 -3.43 6.13 -15.87
CA TRP A 293 -4.71 6.67 -16.33
C TRP A 293 -4.74 8.22 -16.26
N VAL A 294 -4.22 8.82 -15.18
CA VAL A 294 -4.09 10.30 -15.06
C VAL A 294 -3.06 10.85 -16.04
N LEU A 295 -1.97 10.12 -16.27
CA LEU A 295 -0.96 10.53 -17.25
C LEU A 295 -1.57 10.68 -18.65
N ARG A 296 -2.39 9.73 -19.09
CA ARG A 296 -3.09 9.81 -20.37
C ARG A 296 -3.93 11.07 -20.49
N ILE A 297 -4.67 11.43 -19.44
CA ILE A 297 -5.45 12.67 -19.39
C ILE A 297 -4.54 13.90 -19.52
N LEU A 298 -3.45 13.96 -18.77
CA LEU A 298 -2.50 15.06 -18.82
C LEU A 298 -1.82 15.19 -20.19
N MET A 299 -1.71 14.10 -20.94
CA MET A 299 -1.18 14.07 -22.31
C MET A 299 -2.25 14.38 -23.38
N GLY A 300 -3.51 14.57 -22.99
CA GLY A 300 -4.59 14.92 -23.89
C GLY A 300 -5.19 13.75 -24.65
N GLU A 301 -4.96 12.51 -24.20
CA GLU A 301 -5.52 11.28 -24.78
C GLU A 301 -7.00 11.06 -24.39
N GLY A 302 -7.51 11.89 -23.48
CA GLY A 302 -8.88 11.83 -22.99
C GLY A 302 -9.08 10.87 -21.82
N GLU A 303 -10.27 10.94 -21.24
CA GLU A 303 -10.71 10.03 -20.18
C GLU A 303 -11.41 8.82 -20.81
N ASP A 304 -11.00 7.63 -20.41
CA ASP A 304 -11.67 6.38 -20.75
C ASP A 304 -12.19 5.74 -19.46
N PRO A 305 -13.49 5.91 -19.15
CA PRO A 305 -14.08 5.40 -17.91
C PRO A 305 -13.97 3.89 -17.76
N ASP A 306 -13.96 3.14 -18.86
CA ASP A 306 -13.91 1.67 -18.85
C ASP A 306 -12.54 1.14 -18.41
N THR A 307 -11.50 1.96 -18.54
CA THR A 307 -10.14 1.63 -18.10
C THR A 307 -9.73 2.30 -16.78
N LYS A 308 -10.67 3.02 -16.14
CA LYS A 308 -10.40 3.68 -14.87
C LYS A 308 -10.16 2.64 -13.78
N PRO A 309 -8.99 2.63 -13.10
CA PRO A 309 -8.75 1.73 -11.98
C PRO A 309 -9.79 1.90 -10.88
N GLN A 310 -10.11 0.81 -10.18
CA GLN A 310 -11.03 0.83 -9.06
C GLN A 310 -10.34 0.32 -7.80
N GLY A 311 -10.19 1.18 -6.79
CA GLY A 311 -9.81 0.78 -5.45
C GLY A 311 -10.90 -0.05 -4.78
N ALA A 312 -10.54 -0.89 -3.83
CA ALA A 312 -11.44 -1.85 -3.23
C ALA A 312 -11.37 -1.87 -1.69
N GLN A 313 -11.08 -0.70 -1.09
CA GLN A 313 -10.87 -0.59 0.34
C GLN A 313 -11.69 0.51 0.99
N VAL A 314 -12.14 0.25 2.21
CA VAL A 314 -12.58 1.29 3.15
C VAL A 314 -11.54 1.41 4.25
N LYS A 315 -11.06 2.62 4.50
CA LYS A 315 -10.14 2.87 5.61
C LYS A 315 -10.83 3.65 6.72
N ILE A 316 -10.74 3.15 7.97
CA ILE A 316 -11.28 3.82 9.15
C ILE A 316 -10.14 4.05 10.13
N ASN A 317 -9.91 5.31 10.51
CA ASN A 317 -8.97 5.69 11.55
C ASN A 317 -9.74 6.11 12.80
N LEU A 318 -9.34 5.60 13.95
CA LEU A 318 -9.93 5.93 15.25
C LEU A 318 -8.83 6.39 16.23
N LEU A 319 -9.24 7.27 17.15
CA LEU A 319 -8.45 7.56 18.34
C LEU A 319 -9.22 7.03 19.55
N LEU A 320 -8.56 6.24 20.38
CA LEU A 320 -9.15 5.55 21.51
C LEU A 320 -8.63 6.14 22.83
N ASP A 321 -9.49 6.18 23.84
CA ASP A 321 -9.12 6.57 25.21
C ASP A 321 -8.33 5.46 25.94
N ARG A 322 -8.53 4.19 25.55
CA ARG A 322 -7.85 3.00 26.06
C ARG A 322 -7.96 1.86 25.05
N LEU A 323 -7.13 0.84 25.17
CA LEU A 323 -7.24 -0.38 24.35
C LEU A 323 -8.52 -1.15 24.70
N PRO A 324 -9.23 -1.70 23.67
CA PRO A 324 -10.37 -2.56 23.89
C PRO A 324 -9.98 -3.92 24.52
N GLU A 325 -10.81 -4.40 25.44
CA GLU A 325 -10.70 -5.76 26.00
C GLU A 325 -11.40 -6.77 25.08
N LEU A 326 -10.75 -7.94 24.88
CA LEU A 326 -11.27 -8.99 24.02
C LEU A 326 -11.97 -10.10 24.84
N LYS A 327 -13.09 -10.61 24.32
CA LYS A 327 -13.82 -11.74 24.90
C LYS A 327 -12.99 -13.01 25.02
N SER A 328 -11.95 -13.16 24.19
CA SER A 328 -11.01 -14.29 24.28
C SER A 328 -10.11 -14.25 25.53
N GLY A 329 -10.05 -13.10 26.22
CA GLY A 329 -9.20 -12.89 27.40
C GLY A 329 -7.71 -12.75 27.11
N ILE A 330 -7.30 -12.68 25.83
CA ILE A 330 -5.92 -12.37 25.45
C ILE A 330 -5.61 -10.92 25.86
N ASP A 331 -4.37 -10.65 26.26
CA ASP A 331 -3.91 -9.29 26.52
C ASP A 331 -4.10 -8.42 25.27
N PRO A 332 -4.85 -7.31 25.34
CA PRO A 332 -5.02 -6.41 24.22
C PRO A 332 -3.69 -5.90 23.63
N ARG A 333 -2.66 -5.74 24.45
CA ARG A 333 -1.34 -5.32 23.99
C ARG A 333 -0.64 -6.37 23.11
N VAL A 334 -1.01 -7.64 23.25
CA VAL A 334 -0.55 -8.72 22.38
C VAL A 334 -1.42 -8.78 21.12
N ALA A 335 -2.73 -8.77 21.28
CA ALA A 335 -3.67 -8.91 20.16
C ALA A 335 -3.57 -7.77 19.15
N PHE A 336 -3.43 -6.52 19.62
CA PHE A 336 -3.34 -5.33 18.77
C PHE A 336 -1.91 -4.93 18.39
N ALA A 337 -0.87 -5.64 18.87
CA ALA A 337 0.51 -5.31 18.51
C ALA A 337 0.88 -5.68 17.08
N GLY A 338 0.17 -6.63 16.48
CA GLY A 338 0.33 -7.08 15.10
C GLY A 338 -0.78 -6.62 14.18
N THR A 339 -1.02 -7.40 13.13
CA THR A 339 -2.22 -7.30 12.30
C THR A 339 -3.33 -8.09 12.97
N MET A 340 -4.47 -7.45 13.27
CA MET A 340 -5.64 -8.19 13.73
C MET A 340 -6.56 -8.41 12.52
N HIS A 341 -6.79 -9.68 12.17
CA HIS A 341 -7.67 -10.06 11.08
C HIS A 341 -9.11 -10.19 11.58
N LEU A 342 -10.05 -9.47 10.96
CA LEU A 342 -11.47 -9.53 11.31
C LEU A 342 -12.28 -10.13 10.17
N ALA A 343 -13.10 -11.11 10.51
CA ALA A 343 -14.01 -11.74 9.56
C ALA A 343 -13.29 -12.21 8.27
N GLU A 344 -12.08 -12.69 8.42
CA GLU A 344 -11.21 -13.11 7.31
C GLU A 344 -11.07 -14.63 7.24
N ASP A 345 -12.04 -15.41 7.72
CA ASP A 345 -12.13 -16.81 7.33
C ASP A 345 -12.23 -16.90 5.81
N TYR A 346 -11.59 -17.89 5.18
CA TYR A 346 -11.51 -18.02 3.72
C TYR A 346 -12.89 -18.00 3.04
N SER A 347 -13.83 -18.74 3.58
CA SER A 347 -15.21 -18.76 3.10
C SER A 347 -15.92 -17.40 3.26
N GLN A 348 -15.58 -16.63 4.29
CA GLN A 348 -16.12 -15.29 4.49
C GLN A 348 -15.52 -14.28 3.51
N LEU A 349 -14.24 -14.40 3.18
CA LEU A 349 -13.60 -13.57 2.14
C LEU A 349 -14.29 -13.73 0.78
N GLU A 350 -14.55 -14.97 0.36
CA GLU A 350 -15.27 -15.25 -0.89
C GLU A 350 -16.76 -14.80 -0.83
N THR A 351 -17.41 -14.91 0.34
CA THR A 351 -18.77 -14.39 0.54
C THR A 351 -18.81 -12.87 0.41
N ALA A 352 -17.86 -12.17 1.01
CA ALA A 352 -17.75 -10.72 0.92
C ALA A 352 -17.46 -10.25 -0.52
N TYR A 353 -16.59 -10.96 -1.24
CA TYR A 353 -16.36 -10.72 -2.66
C TYR A 353 -17.65 -10.89 -3.48
N ALA A 354 -18.40 -11.98 -3.27
CA ALA A 354 -19.66 -12.22 -3.98
C ALA A 354 -20.73 -11.14 -3.68
N ASP A 355 -20.83 -10.66 -2.42
CA ASP A 355 -21.69 -9.54 -2.06
C ASP A 355 -21.32 -8.28 -2.85
N ALA A 356 -20.03 -7.95 -2.89
CA ALA A 356 -19.52 -6.75 -3.57
C ALA A 356 -19.72 -6.83 -5.10
N VAL A 357 -19.50 -7.99 -5.72
CA VAL A 357 -19.79 -8.24 -7.15
C VAL A 357 -21.28 -8.05 -7.45
N ALA A 358 -22.16 -8.42 -6.50
CA ALA A 358 -23.60 -8.21 -6.61
C ALA A 358 -24.05 -6.76 -6.30
N GLY A 359 -23.10 -5.81 -6.13
CA GLY A 359 -23.36 -4.40 -5.87
C GLY A 359 -23.84 -4.10 -4.43
N ARG A 360 -23.53 -4.95 -3.48
CA ARG A 360 -23.88 -4.77 -2.06
C ARG A 360 -22.63 -4.58 -1.21
N VAL A 361 -22.70 -3.69 -0.24
CA VAL A 361 -21.69 -3.64 0.84
C VAL A 361 -21.69 -5.04 1.51
N PRO A 362 -20.51 -5.67 1.73
CA PRO A 362 -20.46 -6.98 2.36
C PRO A 362 -21.22 -7.03 3.68
N THR A 363 -22.05 -8.06 3.87
CA THR A 363 -22.91 -8.20 5.08
C THR A 363 -22.07 -8.28 6.34
N VAL A 364 -20.95 -9.01 6.29
CA VAL A 364 -19.90 -9.02 7.31
C VAL A 364 -18.64 -8.50 6.63
N MET A 365 -18.10 -7.41 7.16
CA MET A 365 -16.98 -6.69 6.57
C MET A 365 -15.64 -7.33 6.97
N PRO A 366 -14.93 -7.99 6.04
CA PRO A 366 -13.57 -8.44 6.32
C PRO A 366 -12.60 -7.26 6.30
N GLY A 367 -11.55 -7.36 7.12
CA GLY A 367 -10.52 -6.35 7.12
C GLY A 367 -9.52 -6.50 8.26
N GLU A 368 -8.46 -5.74 8.14
CA GLU A 368 -7.33 -5.75 9.06
C GLU A 368 -7.35 -4.56 10.00
N ILE A 369 -6.97 -4.78 11.25
CA ILE A 369 -6.82 -3.73 12.27
C ILE A 369 -5.36 -3.59 12.68
N TYR A 370 -4.93 -2.33 12.87
CA TYR A 370 -3.59 -1.96 13.28
C TYR A 370 -3.62 -0.92 14.40
N CYS A 371 -2.83 -1.14 15.45
CA CYS A 371 -2.62 -0.18 16.53
C CYS A 371 -1.17 0.31 16.54
N HIS A 372 -0.86 1.26 15.66
CA HIS A 372 0.52 1.74 15.47
C HIS A 372 1.13 2.35 16.73
N SER A 373 0.31 2.97 17.58
CA SER A 373 0.76 3.59 18.83
C SER A 373 1.27 2.59 19.89
N LEU A 374 1.02 1.29 19.71
CA LEU A 374 1.65 0.24 20.55
C LEU A 374 3.13 0.03 20.18
N THR A 375 3.47 0.19 18.90
CA THR A 375 4.85 0.06 18.41
C THR A 375 5.57 1.41 18.47
N ASP A 376 4.90 2.48 18.06
CA ASP A 376 5.43 3.84 18.07
C ASP A 376 4.50 4.80 18.81
N PRO A 377 4.66 4.98 20.14
CA PRO A 377 3.84 5.93 20.89
C PRO A 377 4.14 7.40 20.56
N SER A 378 5.22 7.73 19.85
CA SER A 378 5.57 9.11 19.49
C SER A 378 4.53 9.77 18.60
N ILE A 379 3.77 9.00 17.82
CA ILE A 379 2.67 9.50 16.97
C ILE A 379 1.51 10.12 17.76
N LEU A 380 1.40 9.80 19.06
CA LEU A 380 0.39 10.36 19.92
C LEU A 380 0.71 11.81 20.35
N GLY A 381 1.99 12.24 20.25
CA GLY A 381 2.43 13.53 20.76
C GLY A 381 2.15 13.66 22.27
N ASP A 382 1.69 14.81 22.72
CA ASP A 382 1.33 15.06 24.12
C ASP A 382 -0.11 14.61 24.46
N ALA A 383 -0.62 13.57 23.79
CA ALA A 383 -1.95 13.02 24.09
C ALA A 383 -2.01 12.44 25.51
N ARG A 384 -3.22 12.38 26.08
CA ARG A 384 -3.45 11.80 27.41
C ARG A 384 -2.90 10.37 27.48
N ALA A 385 -2.23 10.03 28.57
CA ALA A 385 -1.71 8.69 28.81
C ALA A 385 -2.81 7.63 28.68
N GLY A 386 -2.50 6.53 28.02
CA GLY A 386 -3.41 5.41 27.78
C GLY A 386 -4.22 5.52 26.47
N MET A 387 -4.13 6.65 25.74
CA MET A 387 -4.74 6.76 24.41
C MET A 387 -3.99 5.92 23.38
N HIS A 388 -4.73 5.45 22.37
CA HIS A 388 -4.19 4.65 21.28
C HIS A 388 -4.82 5.02 19.94
N THR A 389 -4.07 4.85 18.84
CA THR A 389 -4.63 4.92 17.49
C THR A 389 -5.11 3.53 17.07
N LEU A 390 -6.19 3.46 16.32
CA LEU A 390 -6.62 2.24 15.66
C LEU A 390 -6.92 2.55 14.19
N THR A 391 -6.42 1.71 13.29
CA THR A 391 -6.70 1.80 11.87
C THR A 391 -7.34 0.49 11.42
N TYR A 392 -8.50 0.57 10.78
CA TYR A 392 -9.14 -0.54 10.07
C TYR A 392 -8.94 -0.35 8.57
N PHE A 393 -8.54 -1.41 7.90
CA PHE A 393 -8.45 -1.49 6.44
C PHE A 393 -9.39 -2.60 5.96
N GLY A 394 -10.59 -2.21 5.49
CA GLY A 394 -11.57 -3.14 4.96
C GLY A 394 -11.27 -3.50 3.51
N ILE A 395 -11.49 -4.74 3.16
CA ILE A 395 -11.30 -5.28 1.82
C ILE A 395 -12.65 -5.58 1.15
N HIS A 396 -12.65 -5.86 -0.15
CA HIS A 396 -13.85 -6.12 -0.95
C HIS A 396 -14.91 -5.01 -0.93
N THR A 397 -14.44 -3.77 -0.90
CA THR A 397 -15.31 -2.58 -1.01
C THR A 397 -14.93 -1.74 -2.22
N PRO A 398 -15.20 -2.24 -3.46
CA PRO A 398 -14.83 -1.55 -4.68
C PRO A 398 -15.54 -0.20 -4.83
N ALA A 399 -14.89 0.73 -5.55
CA ALA A 399 -15.39 2.08 -5.78
C ALA A 399 -16.84 2.11 -6.31
N ALA A 400 -17.21 1.14 -7.14
CA ALA A 400 -18.56 1.02 -7.70
C ALA A 400 -19.66 0.95 -6.65
N LEU A 401 -19.39 0.43 -5.44
CA LEU A 401 -20.38 0.38 -4.33
C LEU A 401 -20.78 1.77 -3.84
N PHE A 402 -19.96 2.79 -4.07
CA PHE A 402 -20.13 4.14 -3.54
C PHE A 402 -20.51 5.17 -4.61
N GLU A 403 -20.90 4.72 -5.82
CA GLU A 403 -21.25 5.64 -6.92
C GLU A 403 -22.65 6.23 -6.78
N GLN A 404 -23.65 5.45 -6.33
CA GLN A 404 -25.05 5.88 -6.32
C GLN A 404 -25.43 6.62 -5.04
N ASP A 405 -25.21 6.05 -3.86
CA ASP A 405 -25.52 6.67 -2.56
C ASP A 405 -24.30 6.56 -1.65
N ARG A 406 -23.31 7.37 -1.96
CA ARG A 406 -22.01 7.36 -1.30
C ARG A 406 -22.08 7.45 0.21
N GLU A 407 -22.84 8.41 0.73
CA GLU A 407 -22.88 8.65 2.18
C GLU A 407 -23.60 7.52 2.92
N ALA A 408 -24.70 7.00 2.36
CA ALA A 408 -25.41 5.87 2.97
C ALA A 408 -24.55 4.60 2.94
N HIS A 409 -23.95 4.23 1.79
CA HIS A 409 -23.10 3.05 1.69
C HIS A 409 -21.81 3.17 2.51
N LYS A 410 -21.25 4.38 2.62
CA LYS A 410 -20.12 4.65 3.51
C LYS A 410 -20.50 4.46 4.97
N ALA A 411 -21.63 5.01 5.40
CA ALA A 411 -22.14 4.83 6.76
C ALA A 411 -22.43 3.36 7.07
N GLU A 412 -23.02 2.64 6.11
CA GLU A 412 -23.27 1.21 6.21
C GLU A 412 -21.97 0.39 6.34
N ALA A 413 -20.98 0.65 5.49
CA ALA A 413 -19.69 -0.02 5.54
C ALA A 413 -18.97 0.21 6.89
N VAL A 414 -18.99 1.45 7.39
CA VAL A 414 -18.41 1.79 8.70
C VAL A 414 -19.16 1.06 9.82
N ALA A 415 -20.48 1.07 9.81
CA ALA A 415 -21.28 0.40 10.85
C ALA A 415 -21.02 -1.12 10.86
N ARG A 416 -20.94 -1.76 9.69
CA ARG A 416 -20.67 -3.21 9.57
C ARG A 416 -19.22 -3.56 9.99
N ALA A 417 -18.25 -2.72 9.63
CA ALA A 417 -16.85 -2.90 10.06
C ALA A 417 -16.71 -2.82 11.60
N LEU A 418 -17.34 -1.82 12.21
CA LEU A 418 -17.33 -1.68 13.68
C LEU A 418 -18.12 -2.80 14.37
N ALA A 419 -19.23 -3.25 13.79
CA ALA A 419 -19.99 -4.37 14.31
C ALA A 419 -19.19 -5.69 14.26
N ALA A 420 -18.43 -5.94 13.19
CA ALA A 420 -17.54 -7.11 13.10
C ALA A 420 -16.49 -7.10 14.22
N LEU A 421 -15.95 -5.93 14.57
CA LEU A 421 -15.03 -5.79 15.70
C LEU A 421 -15.75 -6.04 17.05
N ASP A 422 -16.95 -5.47 17.23
CA ASP A 422 -17.73 -5.58 18.47
C ASP A 422 -18.10 -7.04 18.82
N GLU A 423 -18.18 -7.93 17.83
CA GLU A 423 -18.38 -9.36 18.07
C GLU A 423 -17.30 -9.97 18.96
N HIS A 424 -16.09 -9.42 18.93
CA HIS A 424 -14.92 -9.92 19.66
C HIS A 424 -14.57 -9.11 20.90
N LEU A 425 -15.20 -7.95 21.11
CA LEU A 425 -14.92 -7.05 22.23
C LEU A 425 -15.86 -7.30 23.42
N VAL A 426 -15.33 -7.07 24.64
CA VAL A 426 -16.14 -7.14 25.89
C VAL A 426 -17.19 -6.02 25.92
N GLU A 427 -16.82 -4.82 25.51
CA GLU A 427 -17.71 -3.67 25.33
C GLU A 427 -17.67 -3.22 23.86
N PRO A 428 -18.75 -2.62 23.33
CA PRO A 428 -18.71 -2.07 21.98
C PRO A 428 -17.56 -1.06 21.77
N ILE A 429 -16.96 -1.03 20.59
CA ILE A 429 -15.83 -0.15 20.26
C ILE A 429 -16.15 1.34 20.54
N ALA A 430 -17.41 1.73 20.40
CA ALA A 430 -17.88 3.09 20.71
C ALA A 430 -17.56 3.53 22.15
N SER A 431 -17.46 2.59 23.11
CA SER A 431 -17.11 2.85 24.52
C SER A 431 -15.63 3.20 24.70
N TYR A 432 -14.80 2.94 23.70
CA TYR A 432 -13.36 3.18 23.73
C TYR A 432 -12.96 4.39 22.90
N VAL A 433 -13.81 4.84 21.97
CA VAL A 433 -13.51 5.96 21.07
C VAL A 433 -13.49 7.28 21.82
N ALA A 434 -12.40 8.03 21.66
CA ALA A 434 -12.25 9.38 22.21
C ALA A 434 -13.20 10.38 21.52
N THR A 435 -13.43 11.50 22.17
CA THR A 435 -14.23 12.63 21.63
C THR A 435 -13.32 13.80 21.27
N ASP A 436 -13.57 14.43 20.13
CA ASP A 436 -12.84 15.62 19.69
C ASP A 436 -13.27 16.88 20.48
N ALA A 437 -12.60 18.00 20.24
CA ALA A 437 -12.91 19.27 20.88
C ALA A 437 -14.34 19.81 20.62
N SER A 438 -15.04 19.25 19.61
CA SER A 438 -16.44 19.58 19.29
C SER A 438 -17.46 18.61 19.87
N GLY A 439 -17.00 17.60 20.63
CA GLY A 439 -17.82 16.56 21.22
C GLY A 439 -18.22 15.42 20.26
N ARG A 440 -17.56 15.31 19.08
CA ARG A 440 -17.80 14.24 18.11
C ARG A 440 -16.86 13.06 18.36
N PRO A 441 -17.30 11.82 18.09
CA PRO A 441 -16.40 10.66 18.13
C PRO A 441 -15.20 10.84 17.18
N CYS A 442 -14.02 10.49 17.65
CA CYS A 442 -12.79 10.53 16.86
C CYS A 442 -12.73 9.33 15.89
N ILE A 443 -13.56 9.36 14.86
CA ILE A 443 -13.66 8.39 13.78
C ILE A 443 -13.55 9.13 12.44
N GLU A 444 -12.57 8.77 11.62
CA GLU A 444 -12.41 9.22 10.24
C GLU A 444 -12.54 8.02 9.31
N ALA A 445 -13.47 8.04 8.38
CA ALA A 445 -13.61 6.99 7.37
C ALA A 445 -13.39 7.55 5.95
N LYS A 446 -12.70 6.79 5.12
CA LYS A 446 -12.43 7.09 3.72
C LYS A 446 -12.81 5.91 2.84
N VAL A 447 -13.63 6.17 1.84
CA VAL A 447 -13.96 5.26 0.74
C VAL A 447 -13.09 5.58 -0.49
N PRO A 448 -13.08 4.76 -1.54
CA PRO A 448 -12.24 4.99 -2.71
C PRO A 448 -12.38 6.40 -3.31
N GLN A 449 -13.58 6.96 -3.40
CA GLN A 449 -13.81 8.31 -3.92
C GLN A 449 -13.19 9.40 -3.04
N ASP A 450 -13.10 9.19 -1.71
CA ASP A 450 -12.41 10.13 -0.82
C ASP A 450 -10.90 10.14 -1.09
N VAL A 451 -10.34 8.95 -1.33
CA VAL A 451 -8.91 8.80 -1.68
C VAL A 451 -8.61 9.43 -3.04
N GLU A 452 -9.51 9.25 -4.03
CA GLU A 452 -9.38 9.91 -5.33
C GLU A 452 -9.43 11.44 -5.21
N ALA A 453 -10.39 11.97 -4.48
CA ALA A 453 -10.54 13.42 -4.29
C ALA A 453 -9.31 14.03 -3.57
N ASP A 454 -8.81 13.37 -2.54
CA ASP A 454 -7.68 13.86 -1.75
C ASP A 454 -6.34 13.74 -2.53
N LEU A 455 -6.10 12.62 -3.19
CA LEU A 455 -4.79 12.24 -3.71
C LEU A 455 -4.70 12.16 -5.25
N ALA A 456 -5.81 12.34 -5.97
CA ALA A 456 -5.90 12.11 -7.42
C ALA A 456 -5.48 10.67 -7.83
N MET A 457 -5.80 9.70 -6.98
CA MET A 457 -5.63 8.28 -7.29
C MET A 457 -6.93 7.76 -7.91
N PRO A 458 -6.96 7.42 -9.21
CA PRO A 458 -8.19 7.08 -9.92
C PRO A 458 -8.95 5.95 -9.24
N GLY A 459 -10.25 6.15 -9.00
CA GLY A 459 -11.10 5.23 -8.26
C GLY A 459 -10.58 4.86 -6.88
N GLY A 460 -9.68 5.65 -6.30
CA GLY A 460 -9.05 5.37 -5.02
C GLY A 460 -8.09 4.17 -5.02
N HIS A 461 -7.64 3.69 -6.19
CA HIS A 461 -6.79 2.50 -6.29
C HIS A 461 -5.40 2.76 -5.72
N ILE A 462 -5.05 2.06 -4.64
CA ILE A 462 -3.82 2.33 -3.87
C ILE A 462 -2.52 2.01 -4.61
N PHE A 463 -2.57 1.18 -5.65
CA PHE A 463 -1.44 0.86 -6.52
C PHE A 463 -1.49 1.62 -7.86
N HIS A 464 -2.43 2.54 -8.06
CA HIS A 464 -2.68 3.27 -9.31
C HIS A 464 -3.19 2.40 -10.48
N GLY A 465 -3.53 1.16 -10.23
CA GLY A 465 -3.94 0.10 -11.15
C GLY A 465 -3.45 -1.25 -10.65
N ASP A 466 -3.87 -2.33 -11.29
CA ASP A 466 -3.44 -3.67 -10.91
C ASP A 466 -1.92 -3.82 -10.97
N LEU A 467 -1.36 -4.56 -10.01
CA LEU A 467 0.07 -4.83 -9.96
C LEU A 467 0.49 -5.73 -11.12
N ASP A 468 1.64 -5.43 -11.69
CA ASP A 468 2.31 -6.26 -12.68
C ASP A 468 3.32 -7.20 -12.02
N TRP A 469 3.66 -8.32 -12.70
CA TRP A 469 4.76 -9.15 -12.26
C TRP A 469 6.06 -8.34 -12.25
N PRO A 470 6.96 -8.51 -11.24
CA PRO A 470 8.19 -7.72 -11.12
C PRO A 470 9.31 -8.14 -12.09
N TRP A 471 8.95 -8.77 -13.20
CA TRP A 471 9.82 -9.21 -14.28
C TRP A 471 9.21 -8.92 -15.65
N ALA A 472 10.02 -8.98 -16.69
CA ALA A 472 9.57 -8.82 -18.06
C ALA A 472 9.05 -10.14 -18.62
N SER A 473 8.01 -10.11 -19.45
CA SER A 473 7.61 -11.28 -20.21
C SER A 473 8.75 -11.76 -21.12
N ASN A 474 8.78 -13.05 -21.48
CA ASN A 474 9.83 -13.61 -22.34
C ASN A 474 9.86 -13.01 -23.76
N ARG A 475 8.84 -12.24 -24.14
CA ARG A 475 8.74 -11.57 -25.46
C ARG A 475 8.89 -10.05 -25.35
N ALA A 476 9.11 -9.54 -24.14
CA ALA A 476 9.26 -8.09 -23.95
C ALA A 476 10.50 -7.58 -24.68
N ARG A 477 10.37 -6.41 -25.28
CA ARG A 477 11.51 -5.66 -25.78
C ARG A 477 12.21 -5.00 -24.60
N LEU A 478 13.52 -5.14 -24.50
CA LEU A 478 14.37 -4.55 -23.46
C LEU A 478 15.53 -3.79 -24.14
N GLU A 479 15.20 -3.05 -25.21
CA GLU A 479 16.16 -2.36 -26.07
C GLU A 479 16.58 -1.01 -25.52
N THR A 480 15.66 -0.31 -24.82
CA THR A 480 15.91 1.00 -24.22
C THR A 480 16.03 0.91 -22.70
N PRO A 481 16.74 1.87 -22.04
CA PRO A 481 16.79 1.93 -20.59
C PRO A 481 15.39 1.96 -19.95
N ALA A 482 14.44 2.72 -20.51
CA ALA A 482 13.08 2.78 -20.00
C ALA A 482 12.37 1.40 -20.01
N GLN A 483 12.59 0.60 -21.07
CA GLN A 483 12.07 -0.76 -21.17
C GLN A 483 12.76 -1.71 -20.19
N GLN A 484 14.09 -1.60 -20.07
CA GLN A 484 14.88 -2.43 -19.14
C GLN A 484 14.47 -2.22 -17.68
N TRP A 485 14.05 -1.00 -17.33
CA TRP A 485 13.62 -0.66 -15.98
C TRP A 485 12.10 -0.72 -15.77
N GLY A 486 11.31 -1.01 -16.82
CA GLY A 486 9.85 -1.14 -16.74
C GLY A 486 9.10 0.17 -16.44
N VAL A 487 9.61 1.27 -16.96
CA VAL A 487 9.06 2.63 -16.74
C VAL A 487 8.68 3.33 -18.04
N GLN A 488 8.74 2.62 -19.18
CA GLN A 488 8.45 3.18 -20.49
C GLN A 488 7.00 3.62 -20.65
N THR A 489 6.81 4.64 -21.47
CA THR A 489 5.55 5.01 -22.13
C THR A 489 5.72 4.94 -23.64
N ASP A 490 4.70 5.33 -24.40
CA ASP A 490 4.79 5.46 -25.85
C ASP A 490 5.67 6.67 -26.30
N HIS A 491 6.13 7.48 -25.37
CA HIS A 491 6.92 8.68 -25.62
C HIS A 491 8.29 8.58 -24.93
N ALA A 492 9.36 8.76 -25.71
CA ALA A 492 10.73 8.65 -25.21
C ALA A 492 11.08 9.69 -24.12
N SER A 493 10.47 10.87 -24.17
CA SER A 493 10.68 11.96 -23.21
C SER A 493 9.83 11.85 -21.94
N VAL A 494 8.89 10.88 -21.86
CA VAL A 494 7.99 10.71 -20.71
C VAL A 494 8.09 9.28 -20.17
N MET A 495 8.29 9.13 -18.87
CA MET A 495 8.37 7.84 -18.18
C MET A 495 7.43 7.82 -16.97
N VAL A 496 6.88 6.67 -16.62
CA VAL A 496 6.17 6.49 -15.34
C VAL A 496 7.16 6.25 -14.21
N CYS A 497 6.92 6.85 -13.05
CA CYS A 497 7.76 6.64 -11.86
C CYS A 497 6.96 6.44 -10.57
N GLY A 498 5.63 6.43 -10.65
CA GLY A 498 4.73 6.24 -9.52
C GLY A 498 4.42 4.78 -9.20
N SER A 499 3.41 4.59 -8.36
CA SER A 499 2.94 3.25 -7.95
C SER A 499 2.41 2.42 -9.12
N GLY A 500 1.97 3.05 -10.22
CA GLY A 500 1.56 2.38 -11.45
C GLY A 500 2.71 2.00 -12.39
N ALA A 501 3.97 2.30 -12.05
CA ALA A 501 5.11 1.74 -12.76
C ALA A 501 5.28 0.26 -12.40
N ARG A 502 5.90 -0.51 -13.28
CA ARG A 502 6.28 -1.90 -12.94
C ARG A 502 7.15 -1.89 -11.69
N ARG A 503 6.85 -2.71 -10.68
CA ARG A 503 7.45 -2.71 -9.33
C ARG A 503 7.12 -1.48 -8.46
N GLY A 504 6.27 -0.56 -8.92
CA GLY A 504 6.02 0.72 -8.22
C GLY A 504 5.09 0.64 -7.03
N GLY A 505 4.39 -0.47 -6.81
CA GLY A 505 3.34 -0.60 -5.79
C GLY A 505 3.81 -0.43 -4.35
N ALA A 506 2.88 -0.09 -3.46
CA ALA A 506 3.10 0.22 -2.05
C ALA A 506 4.09 1.40 -1.81
N VAL A 507 4.54 1.61 -0.56
CA VAL A 507 5.56 2.62 -0.23
C VAL A 507 6.95 1.99 -0.36
N SER A 508 7.41 1.86 -1.60
CA SER A 508 8.66 1.16 -1.91
C SER A 508 9.79 2.07 -2.40
N GLY A 509 9.47 3.16 -3.09
CA GLY A 509 10.47 3.97 -3.79
C GLY A 509 10.98 3.35 -5.10
N LEU A 510 10.55 2.12 -5.42
CA LEU A 510 11.05 1.36 -6.57
C LEU A 510 10.71 2.02 -7.91
N GLY A 511 9.47 2.52 -8.08
CA GLY A 511 9.09 3.23 -9.30
C GLY A 511 9.97 4.44 -9.55
N GLY A 512 10.27 5.20 -8.49
CA GLY A 512 11.16 6.36 -8.55
C GLY A 512 12.61 6.00 -8.86
N HIS A 513 13.16 5.00 -8.15
CA HIS A 513 14.51 4.49 -8.39
C HIS A 513 14.68 4.03 -9.84
N ASN A 514 13.77 3.18 -10.31
CA ASN A 514 13.87 2.57 -11.63
C ASN A 514 13.75 3.61 -12.75
N ALA A 515 12.90 4.63 -12.58
CA ALA A 515 12.81 5.75 -13.51
C ALA A 515 14.09 6.61 -13.51
N ALA A 516 14.67 6.85 -12.33
CA ALA A 516 15.94 7.56 -12.24
C ALA A 516 17.07 6.81 -12.94
N GLN A 517 17.18 5.49 -12.75
CA GLN A 517 18.17 4.65 -13.42
C GLN A 517 17.95 4.62 -14.94
N ALA A 518 16.71 4.60 -15.41
CA ALA A 518 16.40 4.69 -16.84
C ALA A 518 16.88 6.02 -17.45
N VAL A 519 16.66 7.15 -16.77
CA VAL A 519 17.17 8.47 -17.22
C VAL A 519 18.69 8.48 -17.23
N LEU A 520 19.35 7.96 -16.21
CA LEU A 520 20.81 7.93 -16.12
C LEU A 520 21.44 7.03 -17.19
N GLY A 521 20.78 5.92 -17.53
CA GLY A 521 21.22 4.99 -18.58
C GLY A 521 20.97 5.49 -20.01
N SER A 522 20.20 6.57 -20.20
CA SER A 522 19.90 7.17 -21.51
C SER A 522 20.84 8.34 -21.89
N ARG A 523 21.84 8.63 -21.08
CA ARG A 523 22.84 9.72 -21.28
C ARG A 523 23.91 9.37 -22.29
#